data_445bc067ec43f27338004616a917712b
#
_entry.id   445bc067ec43f27338004616a917712b
#
_cell.length_a   1.000
_cell.length_b   1.000
_cell.length_c   1.000
_cell.angle_alpha   90.00
_cell.angle_beta   90.00
_cell.angle_gamma   90.00
#
_symmetry.space_group_name_H-M   'P 1'
#
loop_
_entity.id
_entity.type
_entity.pdbx_description
1 polymer ?
#
loop_
_entity_poly.entity_id
_entity_poly.type
_entity_poly.pdbx_seq_one_letter_code
_entity_poly.pdbx_strand_id
1 'polypeptide(L)'
;LHPRVRRQRQMCIRDREDIDTYEREVIPYWKGRTQRERIFSHVPQEWKEAYEVGMFTEFMEQRAPGHTALDGKVYKYGLLDLKERIRKELDGLDFMNDPEATDKQEELTAMSVSCDAAILFAERHADLADEMSLTEKDPKRAAELRRIAEVCRWVPAHAPRDYWEAIQMYWFVHLGTITELNGWDAMNPGHFDQHLAPFYEKGIADGTLTRDEAKELMSCFFIKVNNHTAPPKVGITAKE
;
A
#
# COMPACT_ATOMS: atom_id res chain seq x y z
N LEU A 1 3.00 5.09 -32.24
CA LEU A 1 3.84 4.30 -31.32
C LEU A 1 2.99 3.23 -30.65
N HIS A 2 3.38 1.96 -30.82
CA HIS A 2 2.62 0.79 -30.36
C HIS A 2 2.44 0.84 -28.82
N PRO A 3 1.26 0.51 -28.25
CA PRO A 3 1.01 0.58 -26.80
C PRO A 3 2.02 -0.21 -25.94
N ARG A 4 2.59 -1.30 -26.46
CA ARG A 4 3.67 -2.07 -25.81
C ARG A 4 4.96 -1.27 -25.63
N VAL A 5 5.32 -0.41 -26.59
CA VAL A 5 6.54 0.41 -26.52
C VAL A 5 6.40 1.51 -25.47
N ARG A 6 5.19 2.03 -25.25
CA ARG A 6 4.91 3.00 -24.18
C ARG A 6 5.01 2.36 -22.78
N ARG A 7 4.48 1.15 -22.62
CA ARG A 7 4.63 0.38 -21.35
C ARG A 7 6.09 0.06 -21.03
N GLN A 8 6.86 -0.40 -22.03
CA GLN A 8 8.30 -0.65 -21.86
C GLN A 8 9.07 0.62 -21.51
N ARG A 9 8.73 1.77 -22.10
CA ARG A 9 9.37 3.05 -21.74
C ARG A 9 9.07 3.47 -20.31
N GLN A 10 7.84 3.30 -19.81
CA GLN A 10 7.50 3.60 -18.42
C GLN A 10 8.15 2.63 -17.44
N MET A 11 8.36 1.38 -17.81
CA MET A 11 9.07 0.39 -16.99
C MET A 11 10.60 0.56 -17.01
N CYS A 12 11.15 1.20 -18.06
CA CYS A 12 12.60 1.36 -18.25
C CYS A 12 13.10 2.77 -17.94
N ILE A 13 12.23 3.75 -17.70
CA ILE A 13 12.62 5.09 -17.31
C ILE A 13 12.55 5.18 -15.78
N ARG A 14 13.54 4.56 -15.17
CA ARG A 14 14.11 5.13 -13.95
C ARG A 14 15.13 6.13 -14.48
N ASP A 15 15.01 7.38 -14.10
CA ASP A 15 16.06 8.32 -14.40
C ASP A 15 17.35 7.93 -13.64
N ARG A 16 18.46 8.52 -14.02
CA ARG A 16 19.76 8.18 -13.40
C ARG A 16 19.77 8.49 -11.89
N GLU A 17 19.03 9.48 -11.48
CA GLU A 17 18.93 9.89 -10.08
C GLU A 17 18.24 8.82 -9.23
N ASP A 18 17.15 8.22 -9.74
CA ASP A 18 16.49 7.09 -9.07
C ASP A 18 17.43 5.88 -8.93
N ILE A 19 18.17 5.54 -10.01
CA ILE A 19 19.13 4.44 -9.98
C ILE A 19 20.24 4.72 -8.97
N ASP A 20 20.80 5.92 -8.99
CA ASP A 20 21.85 6.34 -8.06
C ASP A 20 21.35 6.29 -6.60
N THR A 21 20.12 6.69 -6.34
CA THR A 21 19.49 6.61 -5.02
C THR A 21 19.31 5.16 -4.58
N TYR A 22 18.83 4.29 -5.47
CA TYR A 22 18.74 2.87 -5.18
C TYR A 22 20.08 2.23 -4.84
N GLU A 23 21.10 2.49 -5.62
CA GLU A 23 22.43 1.90 -5.43
C GLU A 23 23.15 2.44 -4.19
N ARG A 24 23.02 3.72 -3.87
CA ARG A 24 23.74 4.36 -2.78
C ARG A 24 23.03 4.33 -1.44
N GLU A 25 21.71 4.32 -1.43
CA GLU A 25 20.93 4.47 -0.22
C GLU A 25 20.04 3.26 0.05
N VAL A 26 19.17 2.90 -0.90
CA VAL A 26 18.13 1.88 -0.68
C VAL A 26 18.73 0.48 -0.53
N ILE A 27 19.53 0.05 -1.50
CA ILE A 27 20.14 -1.28 -1.48
C ILE A 27 21.07 -1.47 -0.26
N PRO A 28 21.99 -0.53 0.07
CA PRO A 28 22.83 -0.65 1.27
C PRO A 28 22.03 -0.66 2.57
N TYR A 29 20.94 0.12 2.64
CA TYR A 29 20.07 0.14 3.82
C TYR A 29 19.41 -1.23 4.05
N TRP A 30 18.89 -1.85 3.00
CA TRP A 30 18.16 -3.12 3.10
C TRP A 30 19.07 -4.35 3.17
N LYS A 31 20.34 -4.24 2.78
CA LYS A 31 21.28 -5.36 2.80
C LYS A 31 21.39 -5.96 4.20
N GLY A 32 21.10 -7.26 4.32
CA GLY A 32 21.06 -7.99 5.58
C GLY A 32 19.81 -7.74 6.44
N ARG A 33 18.87 -6.91 5.98
CA ARG A 33 17.65 -6.55 6.73
C ARG A 33 16.38 -7.09 6.09
N THR A 34 16.46 -7.56 4.85
CA THR A 34 15.29 -8.13 4.16
C THR A 34 14.84 -9.42 4.82
N GLN A 35 13.54 -9.68 4.79
CA GLN A 35 12.98 -10.95 5.29
C GLN A 35 13.61 -12.15 4.59
N ARG A 36 13.82 -12.04 3.27
CA ARG A 36 14.49 -13.07 2.47
C ARG A 36 15.90 -13.39 3.00
N GLU A 37 16.74 -12.39 3.17
CA GLU A 37 18.11 -12.58 3.67
C GLU A 37 18.12 -13.17 5.09
N ARG A 38 17.18 -12.75 5.93
CA ARG A 38 17.02 -13.30 7.29
C ARG A 38 16.65 -14.78 7.24
N ILE A 39 15.68 -15.18 6.42
CA ILE A 39 15.31 -16.58 6.22
C ILE A 39 16.52 -17.37 5.69
N PHE A 40 17.17 -16.87 4.63
CA PHE A 40 18.33 -17.54 4.03
C PHE A 40 19.52 -17.67 4.99
N SER A 41 19.64 -16.79 5.97
CA SER A 41 20.69 -16.92 7.00
C SER A 41 20.46 -18.06 7.98
N HIS A 42 19.21 -18.53 8.13
CA HIS A 42 18.82 -19.59 9.09
C HIS A 42 18.57 -20.96 8.44
N VAL A 43 18.34 -21.02 7.12
CA VAL A 43 18.10 -22.31 6.45
C VAL A 43 19.39 -23.11 6.33
N PRO A 44 19.32 -24.48 6.40
CA PRO A 44 20.45 -25.36 6.25
C PRO A 44 21.15 -25.25 4.88
N GLN A 45 22.41 -25.66 4.81
CA GLN A 45 23.17 -25.56 3.57
C GLN A 45 22.56 -26.44 2.47
N GLU A 46 22.07 -27.62 2.81
CA GLU A 46 21.40 -28.54 1.88
C GLU A 46 20.14 -27.89 1.23
N TRP A 47 19.43 -27.08 1.99
CA TRP A 47 18.30 -26.33 1.48
C TRP A 47 18.74 -25.28 0.44
N LYS A 48 19.84 -24.58 0.72
CA LYS A 48 20.40 -23.58 -0.22
C LYS A 48 20.88 -24.23 -1.52
N GLU A 49 21.56 -25.38 -1.41
CA GLU A 49 22.02 -26.14 -2.57
C GLU A 49 20.85 -26.66 -3.42
N ALA A 50 19.77 -27.15 -2.79
CA ALA A 50 18.56 -27.57 -3.50
C ALA A 50 17.87 -26.39 -4.19
N TYR A 51 17.85 -25.21 -3.56
CA TYR A 51 17.35 -23.98 -4.16
C TYR A 51 18.20 -23.54 -5.36
N GLU A 52 19.52 -23.55 -5.23
CA GLU A 52 20.46 -23.15 -6.29
C GLU A 52 20.35 -24.03 -7.54
N VAL A 53 20.10 -25.32 -7.38
CA VAL A 53 19.89 -26.24 -8.52
C VAL A 53 18.45 -26.24 -9.03
N GLY A 54 17.58 -25.44 -8.45
CA GLY A 54 16.21 -25.27 -8.91
C GLY A 54 15.25 -26.42 -8.58
N MET A 55 15.52 -27.20 -7.52
CA MET A 55 14.59 -28.24 -7.06
C MET A 55 13.26 -27.64 -6.58
N PHE A 56 13.28 -26.42 -6.10
CA PHE A 56 12.12 -25.61 -5.73
C PHE A 56 12.46 -24.13 -5.91
N THR A 57 11.44 -23.29 -5.82
CA THR A 57 11.57 -21.83 -5.96
C THR A 57 10.90 -21.12 -4.79
N GLU A 58 11.27 -19.90 -4.54
CA GLU A 58 10.59 -19.02 -3.57
C GLU A 58 9.30 -18.37 -4.11
N PHE A 59 8.76 -18.91 -5.20
CA PHE A 59 7.59 -18.34 -5.86
C PHE A 59 6.35 -18.35 -4.97
N MET A 60 6.20 -19.36 -4.14
CA MET A 60 5.05 -19.48 -3.23
C MET A 60 5.08 -18.43 -2.13
N GLU A 61 6.26 -18.09 -1.66
CA GLU A 61 6.46 -17.11 -0.58
C GLU A 61 6.23 -15.67 -1.05
N GLN A 62 6.26 -15.45 -2.35
CA GLN A 62 6.06 -14.14 -2.96
C GLN A 62 4.60 -13.88 -3.37
N ARG A 63 3.73 -14.83 -3.17
CA ARG A 63 2.32 -14.65 -3.48
C ARG A 63 1.61 -13.91 -2.36
N ALA A 64 1.24 -12.68 -2.65
CA ALA A 64 0.19 -12.03 -1.90
C ALA A 64 -1.17 -12.71 -2.19
N PRO A 65 -2.05 -12.79 -1.21
CA PRO A 65 -3.43 -13.20 -1.48
C PRO A 65 -4.05 -12.27 -2.53
N GLY A 66 -4.60 -12.83 -3.59
CA GLY A 66 -5.25 -12.08 -4.66
C GLY A 66 -6.61 -11.50 -4.25
N HIS A 67 -6.73 -10.92 -3.06
CA HIS A 67 -7.96 -10.37 -2.53
C HIS A 67 -7.73 -9.00 -1.92
N THR A 68 -8.81 -8.24 -1.86
CA THR A 68 -8.84 -6.90 -1.30
C THR A 68 -8.45 -6.93 0.18
N ALA A 69 -7.40 -6.20 0.54
CA ALA A 69 -7.02 -6.03 1.93
C ALA A 69 -8.15 -5.33 2.69
N LEU A 70 -8.50 -5.88 3.85
CA LEU A 70 -9.57 -5.39 4.75
C LEU A 70 -10.99 -5.38 4.15
N ASP A 71 -11.17 -5.74 2.87
CA ASP A 71 -12.46 -5.76 2.18
C ASP A 71 -13.26 -4.46 2.40
N GLY A 72 -14.58 -4.52 2.46
CA GLY A 72 -15.45 -3.37 2.74
C GLY A 72 -15.24 -2.70 4.10
N LYS A 73 -14.42 -3.28 4.98
CA LYS A 73 -14.08 -2.69 6.29
C LYS A 73 -13.28 -1.39 6.14
N VAL A 74 -12.45 -1.29 5.10
CA VAL A 74 -11.65 -0.10 4.81
C VAL A 74 -12.49 1.17 4.64
N TYR A 75 -13.75 1.05 4.24
CA TYR A 75 -14.67 2.17 4.10
C TYR A 75 -15.48 2.49 5.36
N LYS A 76 -15.39 1.66 6.40
CA LYS A 76 -16.17 1.79 7.64
C LYS A 76 -15.34 2.13 8.85
N TYR A 77 -14.07 1.75 8.83
CA TYR A 77 -13.16 1.90 9.97
C TYR A 77 -11.85 2.53 9.50
N GLY A 78 -11.30 3.42 10.32
CA GLY A 78 -9.93 3.87 10.15
C GLY A 78 -8.92 2.90 10.79
N LEU A 79 -7.65 3.10 10.50
CA LEU A 79 -6.59 2.28 11.11
C LEU A 79 -6.48 2.51 12.62
N LEU A 80 -6.86 3.69 13.12
CA LEU A 80 -6.94 3.95 14.56
C LEU A 80 -8.03 3.10 15.24
N ASP A 81 -9.17 2.88 14.57
CA ASP A 81 -10.21 2.00 15.08
C ASP A 81 -9.73 0.54 15.14
N LEU A 82 -8.95 0.11 14.14
CA LEU A 82 -8.33 -1.21 14.14
C LEU A 82 -7.31 -1.34 15.27
N LYS A 83 -6.47 -0.33 15.51
CA LYS A 83 -5.52 -0.31 16.62
C LYS A 83 -6.22 -0.42 17.99
N GLU A 84 -7.32 0.29 18.16
CA GLU A 84 -8.10 0.18 19.42
C GLU A 84 -8.67 -1.24 19.61
N ARG A 85 -9.11 -1.89 18.53
CA ARG A 85 -9.53 -3.31 18.59
C ARG A 85 -8.36 -4.22 18.93
N ILE A 86 -7.22 -4.04 18.25
CA ILE A 86 -5.98 -4.80 18.52
C ILE A 86 -5.57 -4.64 19.97
N ARG A 87 -5.61 -3.43 20.53
CA ARG A 87 -5.30 -3.18 21.93
C ARG A 87 -6.21 -3.96 22.87
N LYS A 88 -7.52 -3.99 22.61
CA LYS A 88 -8.48 -4.77 23.41
C LYS A 88 -8.19 -6.27 23.36
N GLU A 89 -7.85 -6.80 22.19
CA GLU A 89 -7.47 -8.21 22.06
C GLU A 89 -6.17 -8.52 22.82
N LEU A 90 -5.17 -7.63 22.75
CA LEU A 90 -3.92 -7.75 23.51
C LEU A 90 -4.16 -7.74 25.02
N ASP A 91 -5.00 -6.83 25.51
CA ASP A 91 -5.36 -6.72 26.92
C ASP A 91 -6.14 -7.96 27.44
N GLY A 92 -6.78 -8.69 26.52
CA GLY A 92 -7.56 -9.90 26.82
C GLY A 92 -6.82 -11.22 26.69
N LEU A 93 -5.53 -11.23 26.35
CA LEU A 93 -4.75 -12.46 26.17
C LEU A 93 -4.58 -13.23 27.50
N ASP A 94 -4.88 -14.52 27.47
CA ASP A 94 -4.72 -15.42 28.61
C ASP A 94 -3.47 -16.29 28.46
N PHE A 95 -2.34 -15.79 28.93
CA PHE A 95 -1.04 -16.49 28.87
C PHE A 95 -0.97 -17.76 29.72
N MET A 96 -1.94 -17.98 30.61
CA MET A 96 -1.94 -19.16 31.48
C MET A 96 -2.69 -20.34 30.84
N ASN A 97 -3.74 -20.06 30.09
CA ASN A 97 -4.62 -21.11 29.58
C ASN A 97 -4.63 -21.20 28.05
N ASP A 98 -4.11 -20.19 27.32
CA ASP A 98 -4.02 -20.19 25.86
C ASP A 98 -2.57 -20.45 25.42
N PRO A 99 -2.26 -21.65 24.87
CA PRO A 99 -0.91 -21.99 24.41
C PRO A 99 -0.44 -21.13 23.23
N GLU A 100 -1.36 -20.46 22.51
CA GLU A 100 -1.06 -19.58 21.39
C GLU A 100 -0.98 -18.10 21.78
N ALA A 101 -1.09 -17.77 23.08
CA ALA A 101 -1.16 -16.38 23.52
C ALA A 101 0.07 -15.56 23.10
N THR A 102 1.26 -16.15 23.11
CA THR A 102 2.50 -15.49 22.68
C THR A 102 2.47 -15.20 21.17
N ASP A 103 2.09 -16.16 20.35
CA ASP A 103 2.01 -15.98 18.90
C ASP A 103 0.95 -14.93 18.55
N LYS A 104 -0.21 -14.96 19.23
CA LYS A 104 -1.25 -13.94 19.10
C LYS A 104 -0.76 -12.55 19.49
N GLN A 105 0.04 -12.45 20.55
CA GLN A 105 0.63 -11.18 20.97
C GLN A 105 1.57 -10.61 19.89
N GLU A 106 2.43 -11.45 19.32
CA GLU A 106 3.37 -11.04 18.27
C GLU A 106 2.62 -10.57 17.02
N GLU A 107 1.64 -11.34 16.56
CA GLU A 107 0.82 -10.99 15.39
C GLU A 107 0.03 -9.69 15.60
N LEU A 108 -0.65 -9.55 16.73
CA LEU A 108 -1.41 -8.33 17.06
C LEU A 108 -0.49 -7.11 17.17
N THR A 109 0.70 -7.29 17.71
CA THR A 109 1.71 -6.23 17.80
C THR A 109 2.19 -5.82 16.40
N ALA A 110 2.49 -6.80 15.53
CA ALA A 110 2.88 -6.55 14.15
C ALA A 110 1.78 -5.84 13.35
N MET A 111 0.51 -6.24 13.53
CA MET A 111 -0.64 -5.55 12.93
C MET A 111 -0.73 -4.09 13.39
N SER A 112 -0.50 -3.80 14.68
CA SER A 112 -0.48 -2.43 15.19
C SER A 112 0.62 -1.58 14.57
N VAL A 113 1.82 -2.13 14.43
CA VAL A 113 2.96 -1.47 13.77
C VAL A 113 2.66 -1.18 12.31
N SER A 114 2.03 -2.12 11.61
CA SER A 114 1.63 -1.92 10.21
C SER A 114 0.60 -0.79 10.05
N CYS A 115 -0.34 -0.66 10.98
CA CYS A 115 -1.26 0.47 11.01
C CYS A 115 -0.52 1.81 11.19
N ASP A 116 0.44 1.87 12.13
CA ASP A 116 1.25 3.08 12.35
C ASP A 116 2.07 3.44 11.12
N ALA A 117 2.67 2.46 10.45
CA ALA A 117 3.45 2.69 9.25
C ALA A 117 2.59 3.30 8.12
N ALA A 118 1.38 2.79 7.90
CA ALA A 118 0.47 3.31 6.88
C ALA A 118 -0.02 4.74 7.22
N ILE A 119 -0.30 5.02 8.48
CA ILE A 119 -0.66 6.38 8.94
C ILE A 119 0.51 7.34 8.72
N LEU A 120 1.70 6.99 9.19
CA LEU A 120 2.91 7.82 9.01
C LEU A 120 3.21 8.08 7.54
N PHE A 121 3.02 7.08 6.68
CA PHE A 121 3.19 7.24 5.24
C PHE A 121 2.23 8.29 4.67
N ALA A 122 0.97 8.25 5.06
CA ALA A 122 -0.03 9.24 4.64
C ALA A 122 0.28 10.65 5.18
N GLU A 123 0.69 10.77 6.45
CA GLU A 123 1.09 12.05 7.05
C GLU A 123 2.25 12.70 6.31
N ARG A 124 3.27 11.94 5.93
CA ARG A 124 4.40 12.44 5.13
C ARG A 124 3.95 12.97 3.76
N HIS A 125 2.97 12.35 3.14
CA HIS A 125 2.38 12.86 1.89
C HIS A 125 1.57 14.13 2.12
N ALA A 126 0.87 14.23 3.25
CA ALA A 126 0.16 15.44 3.63
C ALA A 126 1.13 16.61 3.85
N ASP A 127 2.22 16.39 4.58
CA ASP A 127 3.24 17.41 4.84
C ASP A 127 3.87 17.91 3.53
N LEU A 128 4.22 16.99 2.63
CA LEU A 128 4.76 17.35 1.31
C LEU A 128 3.74 18.15 0.48
N ALA A 129 2.47 17.77 0.48
CA ALA A 129 1.43 18.48 -0.25
C ALA A 129 1.21 19.90 0.30
N ASP A 130 1.24 20.06 1.62
CA ASP A 130 1.18 21.38 2.26
C ASP A 130 2.40 22.23 1.86
N GLU A 131 3.61 21.70 1.94
CA GLU A 131 4.83 22.39 1.53
C GLU A 131 4.76 22.84 0.06
N MET A 132 4.35 21.94 -0.83
CA MET A 132 4.16 22.27 -2.24
C MET A 132 3.10 23.35 -2.45
N SER A 133 2.03 23.36 -1.65
CA SER A 133 0.97 24.37 -1.75
C SER A 133 1.44 25.79 -1.46
N LEU A 134 2.47 25.93 -0.61
CA LEU A 134 3.04 27.24 -0.24
C LEU A 134 3.87 27.86 -1.37
N THR A 135 4.43 27.05 -2.24
CA THR A 135 5.30 27.48 -3.35
C THR A 135 4.58 27.49 -4.70
N GLU A 136 3.39 26.88 -4.78
CA GLU A 136 2.59 26.79 -6.01
C GLU A 136 2.04 28.19 -6.40
N LYS A 137 2.26 28.55 -7.67
CA LYS A 137 1.87 29.87 -8.21
C LYS A 137 0.44 29.88 -8.72
N ASP A 138 -0.06 28.75 -9.18
CA ASP A 138 -1.47 28.63 -9.59
C ASP A 138 -2.36 28.49 -8.34
N PRO A 139 -3.25 29.46 -8.06
CA PRO A 139 -4.09 29.41 -6.88
C PRO A 139 -5.06 28.22 -6.88
N LYS A 140 -5.48 27.74 -8.05
CA LYS A 140 -6.31 26.53 -8.17
C LYS A 140 -5.51 25.30 -7.73
N ARG A 141 -4.31 25.14 -8.27
CA ARG A 141 -3.44 24.02 -7.92
C ARG A 141 -3.00 24.07 -6.45
N ALA A 142 -2.71 25.24 -5.92
CA ALA A 142 -2.41 25.41 -4.50
C ALA A 142 -3.59 24.99 -3.59
N ALA A 143 -4.84 25.28 -4.01
CA ALA A 143 -6.02 24.82 -3.28
C ALA A 143 -6.20 23.29 -3.36
N GLU A 144 -5.95 22.70 -4.52
CA GLU A 144 -5.98 21.24 -4.70
C GLU A 144 -4.93 20.54 -3.80
N LEU A 145 -3.71 21.07 -3.74
CA LEU A 145 -2.65 20.54 -2.87
C LEU A 145 -3.03 20.56 -1.39
N ARG A 146 -3.63 21.68 -0.93
CA ARG A 146 -4.15 21.75 0.44
C ARG A 146 -5.26 20.73 0.70
N ARG A 147 -6.16 20.53 -0.27
CA ARG A 147 -7.19 19.50 -0.15
C ARG A 147 -6.60 18.09 -0.11
N ILE A 148 -5.56 17.80 -0.91
CA ILE A 148 -4.83 16.55 -0.85
C ILE A 148 -4.20 16.34 0.53
N ALA A 149 -3.58 17.37 1.11
CA ALA A 149 -3.03 17.31 2.46
C ALA A 149 -4.10 17.00 3.52
N GLU A 150 -5.26 17.65 3.46
CA GLU A 150 -6.38 17.36 4.37
C GLU A 150 -6.85 15.92 4.27
N VAL A 151 -7.02 15.41 3.04
CA VAL A 151 -7.42 14.02 2.79
C VAL A 151 -6.39 13.06 3.36
N CYS A 152 -5.11 13.27 3.08
CA CYS A 152 -4.02 12.42 3.57
C CYS A 152 -3.85 12.48 5.09
N ARG A 153 -4.21 13.58 5.76
CA ARG A 153 -4.22 13.66 7.24
C ARG A 153 -5.39 12.92 7.86
N TRP A 154 -6.49 12.79 7.13
CA TRP A 154 -7.67 12.12 7.63
C TRP A 154 -7.61 10.61 7.41
N VAL A 155 -7.38 10.18 6.18
CA VAL A 155 -7.25 8.76 5.85
C VAL A 155 -5.77 8.39 5.65
N PRO A 156 -5.33 7.19 6.07
CA PRO A 156 -6.10 6.03 6.53
C PRO A 156 -6.35 5.99 8.05
N ALA A 157 -5.94 7.01 8.80
CA ALA A 157 -6.10 7.02 10.25
C ALA A 157 -7.56 6.86 10.69
N HIS A 158 -8.47 7.57 10.02
CA HIS A 158 -9.91 7.58 10.27
C HIS A 158 -10.71 7.01 9.10
N ALA A 159 -11.95 6.58 9.36
CA ALA A 159 -12.88 6.18 8.32
C ALA A 159 -13.15 7.34 7.33
N PRO A 160 -13.27 7.06 6.03
CA PRO A 160 -13.53 8.09 5.03
C PRO A 160 -14.91 8.74 5.23
N ARG A 161 -15.00 10.05 5.03
CA ARG A 161 -16.20 10.87 5.18
C ARG A 161 -16.88 11.18 3.85
N ASP A 162 -16.10 11.18 2.78
CA ASP A 162 -16.53 11.56 1.44
C ASP A 162 -15.91 10.66 0.35
N TYR A 163 -16.31 10.91 -0.89
CA TYR A 163 -15.92 10.11 -2.05
C TYR A 163 -14.41 10.15 -2.32
N TRP A 164 -13.76 11.32 -2.15
CA TRP A 164 -12.32 11.45 -2.34
C TRP A 164 -11.55 10.67 -1.29
N GLU A 165 -11.94 10.85 -0.03
CA GLU A 165 -11.33 10.12 1.09
C GLU A 165 -11.50 8.60 0.95
N ALA A 166 -12.65 8.14 0.43
CA ALA A 166 -12.88 6.71 0.20
C ALA A 166 -11.92 6.12 -0.85
N ILE A 167 -11.70 6.82 -1.96
CA ILE A 167 -10.73 6.42 -2.98
C ILE A 167 -9.31 6.45 -2.42
N GLN A 168 -8.95 7.50 -1.69
CA GLN A 168 -7.62 7.67 -1.11
C GLN A 168 -7.35 6.63 -0.02
N MET A 169 -8.33 6.31 0.80
CA MET A 169 -8.26 5.26 1.80
C MET A 169 -7.90 3.90 1.18
N TYR A 170 -8.64 3.51 0.14
CA TYR A 170 -8.33 2.29 -0.59
C TYR A 170 -6.91 2.32 -1.16
N TRP A 171 -6.50 3.45 -1.75
CA TRP A 171 -5.17 3.59 -2.33
C TRP A 171 -4.06 3.38 -1.32
N PHE A 172 -4.14 3.95 -0.13
CA PHE A 172 -3.13 3.76 0.92
C PHE A 172 -3.04 2.30 1.39
N VAL A 173 -4.17 1.65 1.62
CA VAL A 173 -4.21 0.24 2.03
C VAL A 173 -3.68 -0.66 0.91
N HIS A 174 -4.09 -0.42 -0.33
CA HIS A 174 -3.59 -1.15 -1.49
C HIS A 174 -2.07 -1.00 -1.64
N LEU A 175 -1.56 0.23 -1.57
CA LEU A 175 -0.15 0.52 -1.72
C LEU A 175 0.69 -0.14 -0.61
N GLY A 176 0.24 -0.08 0.64
CA GLY A 176 0.87 -0.78 1.76
C GLY A 176 0.92 -2.29 1.52
N THR A 177 -0.19 -2.88 1.09
CA THR A 177 -0.29 -4.32 0.81
C THR A 177 0.67 -4.77 -0.28
N ILE A 178 0.68 -4.10 -1.43
CA ILE A 178 1.53 -4.52 -2.57
C ILE A 178 3.01 -4.24 -2.34
N THR A 179 3.34 -3.26 -1.50
CA THR A 179 4.73 -2.94 -1.16
C THR A 179 5.33 -3.98 -0.25
N GLU A 180 4.56 -4.48 0.71
CA GLU A 180 5.00 -5.48 1.67
C GLU A 180 4.98 -6.91 1.10
N LEU A 181 3.90 -7.28 0.45
CA LEU A 181 3.69 -8.67 0.06
C LEU A 181 4.19 -8.95 -1.34
N ASN A 182 3.67 -8.28 -2.34
CA ASN A 182 4.08 -8.50 -3.71
C ASN A 182 3.51 -7.42 -4.64
N GLY A 183 4.36 -6.69 -5.32
CA GLY A 183 3.95 -5.77 -6.37
C GLY A 183 3.31 -6.44 -7.60
N TRP A 184 3.24 -7.75 -7.62
CA TRP A 184 2.64 -8.56 -8.68
C TRP A 184 1.14 -8.66 -8.59
N ASP A 185 0.62 -8.65 -7.38
CA ASP A 185 -0.80 -8.79 -7.21
C ASP A 185 -1.47 -7.50 -7.58
N ALA A 186 -2.15 -7.63 -8.69
CA ALA A 186 -2.90 -6.59 -9.33
C ALA A 186 -3.84 -5.89 -8.33
N MET A 187 -4.26 -4.71 -8.71
CA MET A 187 -5.36 -4.02 -8.08
C MET A 187 -6.56 -4.97 -7.89
N ASN A 188 -6.96 -5.16 -6.67
CA ASN A 188 -8.14 -5.95 -6.32
C ASN A 188 -9.07 -5.17 -5.38
N PRO A 189 -9.81 -4.17 -5.89
CA PRO A 189 -10.69 -3.33 -5.08
C PRO A 189 -12.00 -4.00 -4.67
N GLY A 190 -12.24 -5.26 -5.06
CA GLY A 190 -13.50 -5.93 -4.84
C GLY A 190 -14.65 -5.27 -5.59
N HIS A 191 -15.83 -5.21 -4.97
CA HIS A 191 -17.01 -4.51 -5.51
C HIS A 191 -16.88 -2.99 -5.34
N PHE A 192 -15.91 -2.40 -6.04
CA PHE A 192 -15.52 -1.01 -5.89
C PHE A 192 -16.66 -0.03 -6.17
N ASP A 193 -17.50 -0.34 -7.13
CA ASP A 193 -18.72 0.39 -7.45
C ASP A 193 -19.69 0.40 -6.26
N GLN A 194 -19.95 -0.74 -5.65
CA GLN A 194 -20.84 -0.85 -4.50
C GLN A 194 -20.27 -0.17 -3.25
N HIS A 195 -18.98 -0.26 -3.04
CA HIS A 195 -18.33 0.38 -1.90
C HIS A 195 -18.32 1.90 -2.01
N LEU A 196 -18.14 2.46 -3.20
CA LEU A 196 -18.09 3.89 -3.41
C LEU A 196 -19.46 4.54 -3.63
N ALA A 197 -20.48 3.77 -4.03
CA ALA A 197 -21.82 4.30 -4.30
C ALA A 197 -22.40 5.15 -3.15
N PRO A 198 -22.34 4.72 -1.87
CA PRO A 198 -22.88 5.52 -0.77
C PRO A 198 -22.23 6.90 -0.63
N PHE A 199 -20.91 6.99 -0.84
CA PHE A 199 -20.18 8.26 -0.79
C PHE A 199 -20.52 9.15 -1.97
N TYR A 200 -20.63 8.56 -3.16
CA TYR A 200 -21.04 9.26 -4.37
C TYR A 200 -22.45 9.83 -4.23
N GLU A 201 -23.42 8.99 -3.89
CA GLU A 201 -24.82 9.39 -3.74
C GLU A 201 -25.00 10.48 -2.70
N LYS A 202 -24.34 10.32 -1.53
CA LYS A 202 -24.34 11.32 -0.48
C LYS A 202 -23.76 12.64 -0.97
N GLY A 203 -22.58 12.62 -1.60
CA GLY A 203 -21.91 13.83 -2.07
C GLY A 203 -22.71 14.59 -3.13
N ILE A 204 -23.38 13.87 -4.04
CA ILE A 204 -24.29 14.45 -5.04
C ILE A 204 -25.52 15.07 -4.36
N ALA A 205 -26.13 14.36 -3.41
CA ALA A 205 -27.31 14.85 -2.68
C ALA A 205 -27.02 16.08 -1.83
N ASP A 206 -25.87 16.09 -1.16
CA ASP A 206 -25.43 17.20 -0.31
C ASP A 206 -24.85 18.39 -1.11
N GLY A 207 -24.61 18.21 -2.41
CA GLY A 207 -23.98 19.22 -3.27
C GLY A 207 -22.48 19.43 -2.99
N THR A 208 -21.85 18.51 -2.27
CA THR A 208 -20.41 18.54 -1.97
C THR A 208 -19.54 17.84 -3.02
N LEU A 209 -20.17 17.15 -3.96
CA LEU A 209 -19.54 16.45 -5.07
C LEU A 209 -20.38 16.67 -6.33
N THR A 210 -19.74 17.01 -7.42
CA THR A 210 -20.36 17.02 -8.75
C THR A 210 -20.03 15.72 -9.50
N ARG A 211 -20.83 15.42 -10.52
CA ARG A 211 -20.58 14.25 -11.38
C ARG A 211 -19.25 14.35 -12.10
N ASP A 212 -18.84 15.55 -12.51
CA ASP A 212 -17.59 15.77 -13.23
C ASP A 212 -16.38 15.61 -12.29
N GLU A 213 -16.45 16.12 -11.07
CA GLU A 213 -15.42 15.90 -10.05
C GLU A 213 -15.27 14.41 -9.70
N ALA A 214 -16.38 13.69 -9.52
CA ALA A 214 -16.33 12.26 -9.26
C ALA A 214 -15.67 11.49 -10.43
N LYS A 215 -15.97 11.88 -11.66
CA LYS A 215 -15.35 11.32 -12.87
C LYS A 215 -13.85 11.65 -12.94
N GLU A 216 -13.46 12.87 -12.60
CA GLU A 216 -12.06 13.29 -12.56
C GLU A 216 -11.27 12.48 -11.53
N LEU A 217 -11.75 12.38 -10.29
CA LEU A 217 -11.13 11.60 -9.22
C LEU A 217 -10.95 10.13 -9.63
N MET A 218 -12.00 9.53 -10.19
CA MET A 218 -11.93 8.14 -10.67
C MET A 218 -10.95 7.99 -11.84
N SER A 219 -10.88 8.95 -12.74
CA SER A 219 -9.91 8.96 -13.84
C SER A 219 -8.47 9.05 -13.32
N CYS A 220 -8.21 9.91 -12.34
CA CYS A 220 -6.91 10.02 -11.67
C CYS A 220 -6.54 8.70 -11.00
N PHE A 221 -7.48 8.04 -10.32
CA PHE A 221 -7.26 6.74 -9.70
C PHE A 221 -6.86 5.67 -10.73
N PHE A 222 -7.59 5.52 -11.84
CA PHE A 222 -7.25 4.54 -12.87
C PHE A 222 -5.94 4.86 -13.59
N ILE A 223 -5.61 6.13 -13.79
CA ILE A 223 -4.31 6.54 -14.32
C ILE A 223 -3.20 6.12 -13.35
N LYS A 224 -3.40 6.35 -12.06
CA LYS A 224 -2.43 5.98 -11.03
C LYS A 224 -2.20 4.47 -10.98
N VAL A 225 -3.27 3.68 -11.00
CA VAL A 225 -3.17 2.21 -11.08
C VAL A 225 -2.42 1.76 -12.34
N ASN A 226 -2.69 2.38 -13.48
CA ASN A 226 -1.97 2.07 -14.72
C ASN A 226 -0.49 2.45 -14.68
N ASN A 227 -0.12 3.50 -13.94
CA ASN A 227 1.26 3.94 -13.77
C ASN A 227 2.01 3.14 -12.69
N HIS A 228 1.27 2.51 -11.79
CA HIS A 228 1.85 1.64 -10.77
C HIS A 228 2.07 0.25 -11.38
N THR A 229 3.15 0.11 -12.10
CA THR A 229 3.57 -1.18 -12.62
C THR A 229 4.47 -1.86 -11.61
N ALA A 230 4.10 -3.06 -11.21
CA ALA A 230 5.01 -3.93 -10.49
C ALA A 230 6.29 -4.12 -11.32
N PRO A 231 7.47 -4.07 -10.73
CA PRO A 231 8.68 -4.44 -11.44
C PRO A 231 8.51 -5.87 -11.96
N PRO A 232 8.98 -6.17 -13.19
CA PRO A 232 8.90 -7.51 -13.71
C PRO A 232 9.64 -8.44 -12.76
N LYS A 233 9.04 -9.57 -12.45
CA LYS A 233 9.69 -10.61 -11.69
C LYS A 233 10.88 -11.13 -12.51
N VAL A 234 12.07 -10.97 -11.99
CA VAL A 234 13.28 -11.50 -12.60
C VAL A 234 13.45 -12.90 -12.06
N GLY A 235 13.16 -13.87 -12.91
CA GLY A 235 13.42 -15.26 -12.61
C GLY A 235 12.39 -15.95 -11.72
N ILE A 236 12.07 -17.16 -12.08
CA ILE A 236 11.27 -18.07 -11.25
C ILE A 236 12.23 -19.03 -10.51
N THR A 237 13.46 -19.15 -10.99
CA THR A 237 14.51 -19.93 -10.38
C THR A 237 15.77 -19.09 -10.13
N ALA A 238 16.72 -19.58 -9.36
CA ALA A 238 17.99 -18.90 -9.10
C ALA A 238 18.84 -18.66 -10.37
N LYS A 239 18.46 -19.25 -11.50
CA LYS A 239 19.17 -19.13 -12.79
C LYS A 239 18.48 -18.24 -13.82
N GLU A 240 17.28 -17.78 -13.57
CA GLU A 240 16.53 -16.83 -14.40
C GLU A 240 16.62 -15.42 -13.82
#